data_98daabffd9ea6113991dea9848d08fab
#
_entry.id   98daabffd9ea6113991dea9848d08fab
#
_cell.length_a   1.000
_cell.length_b   1.000
_cell.length_c   1.000
_cell.angle_alpha   90.00
_cell.angle_beta   90.00
_cell.angle_gamma   90.00
#
_symmetry.space_group_name_H-M   'P 1'
#
loop_
_entity.id
_entity.type
_entity.pdbx_description
1 polymer ?
#
loop_
_entity_poly.entity_id
_entity_poly.type
_entity_poly.pdbx_seq_one_letter_code
_entity_poly.pdbx_strand_id
1 'polypeptide(L)'
;NRKQLTLADIQDFYGSMAYYTPTKPTPKKKLNPLFTVEATTQEPLLQCLLQLKRLVTIHEGFRLQDVKRYGITMYRRKVDVQSNVTAVTDSMKVGDPRLAIQLPQDVITAGVKPNPRNN
;
A
#
# COMPACT_ATOMS: atom_id res chain seq x y z
N ASN A 1 -22.78 -24.42 8.25
CA ASN A 1 -22.06 -23.77 9.37
C ASN A 1 -20.99 -22.84 8.79
N ARG A 2 -21.20 -21.51 8.84
CA ARG A 2 -20.13 -20.56 8.54
C ARG A 2 -19.13 -20.57 9.71
N LYS A 3 -17.88 -20.95 9.45
CA LYS A 3 -16.81 -20.86 10.43
C LYS A 3 -16.64 -19.38 10.83
N GLN A 4 -16.68 -19.09 12.10
CA GLN A 4 -16.43 -17.73 12.60
C GLN A 4 -14.93 -17.46 12.52
N LEU A 5 -14.54 -16.31 11.94
CA LEU A 5 -13.15 -15.88 11.90
C LEU A 5 -12.70 -15.44 13.29
N THR A 6 -11.63 -16.03 13.79
CA THR A 6 -11.05 -15.69 15.10
C THR A 6 -9.77 -14.87 14.94
N LEU A 7 -9.34 -14.21 16.03
CA LEU A 7 -8.05 -13.53 16.07
C LEU A 7 -6.89 -14.47 15.77
N ALA A 8 -6.93 -15.71 16.30
CA ALA A 8 -5.91 -16.71 16.04
C ALA A 8 -5.82 -17.08 14.56
N ASP A 9 -6.94 -17.24 13.86
CA ASP A 9 -6.95 -17.52 12.43
C ASP A 9 -6.27 -16.38 11.63
N ILE A 10 -6.48 -15.11 12.03
CA ILE A 10 -5.86 -13.94 11.41
C ILE A 10 -4.35 -13.90 11.68
N GLN A 11 -3.95 -14.13 12.92
CA GLN A 11 -2.54 -14.17 13.33
C GLN A 11 -1.77 -15.27 12.59
N ASP A 12 -2.32 -16.47 12.53
CA ASP A 12 -1.70 -17.60 11.82
C ASP A 12 -1.56 -17.33 10.33
N PHE A 13 -2.62 -16.80 9.69
CA PHE A 13 -2.62 -16.50 8.26
C PHE A 13 -1.57 -15.45 7.89
N TYR A 14 -1.56 -14.31 8.57
CA TYR A 14 -0.60 -13.24 8.27
C TYR A 14 0.78 -13.50 8.86
N GLY A 15 0.89 -14.29 9.95
CA GLY A 15 2.16 -14.70 10.55
C GLY A 15 2.97 -15.58 9.60
N SER A 16 2.32 -16.56 8.96
CA SER A 16 2.96 -17.48 7.99
C SER A 16 3.27 -16.84 6.64
N MET A 17 2.64 -15.71 6.32
CA MET A 17 2.78 -15.05 5.01
C MET A 17 4.04 -14.19 4.95
N ALA A 18 4.81 -14.31 3.86
CA ALA A 18 5.93 -13.41 3.58
C ALA A 18 5.46 -11.98 3.26
N TYR A 19 6.25 -10.99 3.66
CA TYR A 19 5.98 -9.62 3.26
C TYR A 19 6.07 -9.42 1.75
N TYR A 20 5.29 -8.49 1.27
CA TYR A 20 5.31 -8.00 -0.10
C TYR A 20 6.70 -7.48 -0.47
N THR A 21 7.27 -8.02 -1.54
CA THR A 21 8.54 -7.56 -2.12
C THR A 21 8.33 -7.03 -3.54
N PRO A 22 9.30 -6.30 -4.11
CA PRO A 22 9.20 -5.84 -5.49
C PRO A 22 8.92 -6.96 -6.50
N THR A 23 9.50 -8.14 -6.29
CA THR A 23 9.40 -9.29 -7.21
C THR A 23 8.32 -10.29 -6.81
N LYS A 24 7.93 -10.34 -5.53
CA LYS A 24 6.91 -11.27 -5.02
C LYS A 24 5.77 -10.51 -4.35
N PRO A 25 4.71 -10.18 -5.10
CA PRO A 25 3.56 -9.49 -4.53
C PRO A 25 2.75 -10.41 -3.61
N THR A 26 2.53 -9.95 -2.38
CA THR A 26 1.68 -10.62 -1.38
C THR A 26 0.71 -9.62 -0.77
N PRO A 27 -0.40 -10.06 -0.14
CA PRO A 27 -1.29 -9.18 0.61
C PRO A 27 -0.61 -8.47 1.78
N LYS A 28 0.33 -9.12 2.48
CA LYS A 28 1.02 -8.59 3.66
C LYS A 28 2.01 -7.49 3.27
N LYS A 29 1.75 -6.26 3.69
CA LYS A 29 2.58 -5.09 3.38
C LYS A 29 3.49 -4.75 4.56
N LYS A 30 4.74 -4.32 4.27
CA LYS A 30 5.57 -3.72 5.30
C LYS A 30 5.00 -2.34 5.62
N LEU A 31 4.62 -2.14 6.89
CA LEU A 31 4.06 -0.89 7.38
C LEU A 31 5.17 -0.02 7.97
N ASN A 32 5.17 1.26 7.65
CA ASN A 32 6.10 2.27 8.20
C ASN A 32 5.31 3.53 8.60
N PRO A 33 4.34 3.42 9.51
CA PRO A 33 3.55 4.55 9.97
C PRO A 33 4.35 5.47 10.90
N LEU A 34 3.84 6.69 11.12
CA LEU A 34 4.38 7.63 12.11
C LEU A 34 3.97 7.30 13.55
N PHE A 35 3.21 6.24 13.75
CA PHE A 35 2.75 5.75 15.06
C PHE A 35 3.21 4.30 15.25
N THR A 36 3.25 3.86 16.51
CA THR A 36 3.67 2.50 16.85
C THR A 36 2.55 1.51 16.59
N VAL A 37 2.89 0.38 15.96
CA VAL A 37 2.02 -0.76 15.75
C VAL A 37 2.64 -1.96 16.46
N GLU A 38 1.87 -2.59 17.34
CA GLU A 38 2.30 -3.79 18.05
C GLU A 38 2.27 -4.99 17.08
N ALA A 39 3.38 -5.77 17.07
CA ALA A 39 3.64 -6.75 16.02
C ALA A 39 2.80 -8.04 16.12
N THR A 40 2.42 -8.45 17.33
CA THR A 40 1.80 -9.76 17.55
C THR A 40 0.28 -9.75 17.35
N THR A 41 -0.38 -8.69 17.77
CA THR A 41 -1.84 -8.57 17.74
C THR A 41 -2.33 -7.52 16.76
N GLN A 42 -1.77 -6.30 16.83
CA GLN A 42 -2.27 -5.18 16.02
C GLN A 42 -1.87 -5.31 14.54
N GLU A 43 -0.64 -5.71 14.25
CA GLU A 43 -0.18 -5.81 12.86
C GLU A 43 -0.99 -6.81 12.04
N PRO A 44 -1.24 -8.07 12.47
CA PRO A 44 -2.09 -9.01 11.74
C PRO A 44 -3.51 -8.48 11.51
N LEU A 45 -4.12 -7.85 12.50
CA LEU A 45 -5.44 -7.23 12.37
C LEU A 45 -5.44 -6.08 11.35
N LEU A 46 -4.42 -5.23 11.37
CA LEU A 46 -4.27 -4.14 10.39
C LEU A 46 -4.05 -4.69 8.97
N GLN A 47 -3.25 -5.75 8.80
CA GLN A 47 -3.06 -6.40 7.52
C GLN A 47 -4.39 -6.94 6.98
N CYS A 48 -5.17 -7.60 7.82
CA CYS A 48 -6.50 -8.10 7.48
C CYS A 48 -7.45 -6.95 7.08
N LEU A 49 -7.53 -5.92 7.91
CA LEU A 49 -8.37 -4.75 7.64
C LEU A 49 -8.00 -4.05 6.33
N LEU A 50 -6.71 -3.82 6.09
CA LEU A 50 -6.21 -3.18 4.87
C LEU A 50 -6.49 -4.02 3.61
N GLN A 51 -6.40 -5.35 3.72
CA GLN A 51 -6.74 -6.25 2.61
C GLN A 51 -8.25 -6.23 2.33
N LEU A 52 -9.09 -6.39 3.35
CA LEU A 52 -10.54 -6.36 3.19
C LEU A 52 -11.02 -5.00 2.66
N LYS A 53 -10.53 -3.91 3.23
CA LYS A 53 -10.83 -2.56 2.76
C LYS A 53 -10.48 -2.39 1.28
N ARG A 54 -9.29 -2.86 0.87
CA ARG A 54 -8.87 -2.81 -0.53
C ARG A 54 -9.80 -3.58 -1.46
N LEU A 55 -10.30 -4.74 -1.04
CA LEU A 55 -11.22 -5.56 -1.84
C LEU A 55 -12.59 -4.89 -1.97
N VAL A 56 -13.11 -4.32 -0.88
CA VAL A 56 -14.43 -3.66 -0.84
C VAL A 56 -14.41 -2.33 -1.59
N THR A 57 -13.32 -1.56 -1.49
CA THR A 57 -13.21 -0.22 -2.08
C THR A 57 -12.38 -0.19 -3.37
N ILE A 58 -12.35 -1.30 -4.10
CA ILE A 58 -11.67 -1.35 -5.39
C ILE A 58 -12.32 -0.34 -6.35
N HIS A 59 -11.49 0.42 -7.09
CA HIS A 59 -11.89 1.54 -7.98
C HIS A 59 -12.44 2.81 -7.27
N GLU A 60 -12.48 2.87 -5.94
CA GLU A 60 -12.98 4.05 -5.21
C GLU A 60 -11.87 5.04 -4.80
N GLY A 61 -10.61 4.73 -5.08
CA GLY A 61 -9.46 5.63 -4.81
C GLY A 61 -8.97 5.69 -3.36
N PHE A 62 -9.62 5.02 -2.43
CA PHE A 62 -9.25 5.06 -0.99
C PHE A 62 -7.88 4.46 -0.67
N ARG A 63 -7.32 3.63 -1.56
CA ARG A 63 -6.03 2.98 -1.35
C ARG A 63 -4.87 3.95 -1.14
N LEU A 64 -4.89 5.10 -1.79
CA LEU A 64 -3.84 6.11 -1.63
C LEU A 64 -3.76 6.65 -0.19
N GLN A 65 -4.91 6.82 0.47
CA GLN A 65 -4.97 7.25 1.86
C GLN A 65 -4.34 6.23 2.80
N ASP A 66 -4.61 4.93 2.59
CA ASP A 66 -4.01 3.83 3.35
C ASP A 66 -2.49 3.76 3.12
N VAL A 67 -2.05 3.92 1.88
CA VAL A 67 -0.62 3.97 1.52
C VAL A 67 0.10 5.09 2.26
N LYS A 68 -0.48 6.28 2.31
CA LYS A 68 0.08 7.43 3.03
C LYS A 68 0.08 7.22 4.54
N ARG A 69 -1.06 6.80 5.12
CA ARG A 69 -1.23 6.63 6.57
C ARG A 69 -0.31 5.56 7.14
N TYR A 70 -0.23 4.40 6.47
CA TYR A 70 0.54 3.25 6.94
C TYR A 70 1.94 3.13 6.35
N GLY A 71 2.37 4.11 5.56
CA GLY A 71 3.72 4.16 5.00
C GLY A 71 4.05 2.97 4.10
N ILE A 72 3.12 2.56 3.25
CA ILE A 72 3.28 1.41 2.36
C ILE A 72 4.04 1.83 1.10
N THR A 73 5.14 1.14 0.78
CA THR A 73 5.85 1.34 -0.49
C THR A 73 5.07 0.69 -1.63
N MET A 74 4.84 1.45 -2.70
CA MET A 74 4.24 0.96 -3.94
C MET A 74 5.31 0.75 -5.01
N TYR A 75 5.18 -0.34 -5.79
CA TYR A 75 6.10 -0.67 -6.88
C TYR A 75 5.37 -0.72 -8.20
N ARG A 76 5.95 -0.12 -9.23
CA ARG A 76 5.53 -0.27 -10.61
C ARG A 76 6.31 -1.41 -11.25
N ARG A 77 5.58 -2.44 -11.71
CA ARG A 77 6.17 -3.65 -12.26
C ARG A 77 5.83 -3.80 -13.73
N LYS A 78 6.74 -4.40 -14.46
CA LYS A 78 6.45 -5.06 -15.74
C LYS A 78 6.22 -6.55 -15.48
N VAL A 79 5.19 -7.10 -16.09
CA VAL A 79 4.86 -8.53 -15.98
C VAL A 79 4.81 -9.13 -17.39
N ASP A 80 5.16 -10.40 -17.49
CA ASP A 80 5.03 -11.18 -18.73
C ASP A 80 3.59 -11.72 -18.86
N VAL A 81 3.37 -12.46 -19.95
CA VAL A 81 2.06 -13.09 -20.25
C VAL A 81 1.66 -14.17 -19.23
N GLN A 82 2.63 -14.71 -18.50
CA GLN A 82 2.42 -15.69 -17.42
C GLN A 82 2.25 -15.02 -16.06
N SER A 83 2.16 -13.68 -16.01
CA SER A 83 2.06 -12.86 -14.77
C SER A 83 3.31 -12.89 -13.86
N ASN A 84 4.48 -13.28 -14.39
CA ASN A 84 5.73 -13.18 -13.66
C ASN A 84 6.26 -11.74 -13.72
N VAL A 85 6.86 -11.27 -12.63
CA VAL A 85 7.49 -9.95 -12.59
C VAL A 85 8.83 -9.99 -13.32
N THR A 86 8.93 -9.31 -14.46
CA THR A 86 10.15 -9.23 -15.28
C THR A 86 11.05 -8.07 -14.91
N ALA A 87 10.47 -6.96 -14.45
CA ALA A 87 11.23 -5.79 -14.01
C ALA A 87 10.43 -4.94 -13.03
N VAL A 88 11.14 -4.23 -12.16
CA VAL A 88 10.59 -3.16 -11.31
C VAL A 88 11.10 -1.84 -11.87
N THR A 89 10.21 -1.04 -12.44
CA THR A 89 10.58 0.20 -13.16
C THR A 89 10.54 1.43 -12.29
N ASP A 90 9.78 1.41 -11.19
CA ASP A 90 9.63 2.57 -10.31
C ASP A 90 9.13 2.14 -8.93
N SER A 91 9.33 3.00 -7.92
CA SER A 91 8.77 2.82 -6.58
C SER A 91 8.40 4.16 -5.96
N MET A 92 7.30 4.18 -5.20
CA MET A 92 6.92 5.31 -4.34
C MET A 92 7.06 4.87 -2.88
N LYS A 93 7.99 5.50 -2.18
CA LYS A 93 8.29 5.25 -0.77
C LYS A 93 7.57 6.26 0.13
N VAL A 94 7.69 6.05 1.43
CA VAL A 94 7.25 7.03 2.45
C VAL A 94 7.92 8.38 2.16
N GLY A 95 7.10 9.45 2.19
CA GLY A 95 7.59 10.82 1.93
C GLY A 95 7.84 11.15 0.46
N ASP A 96 7.53 10.26 -0.47
CA ASP A 96 7.66 10.56 -1.90
C ASP A 96 6.74 11.74 -2.27
N PRO A 97 7.27 12.81 -2.89
CA PRO A 97 6.48 14.00 -3.22
C PRO A 97 5.33 13.72 -4.19
N ARG A 98 5.37 12.62 -4.95
CA ARG A 98 4.29 12.18 -5.83
C ARG A 98 3.04 11.70 -5.08
N LEU A 99 3.13 11.42 -3.78
CA LEU A 99 1.99 11.12 -2.91
C LEU A 99 1.12 12.35 -2.60
N ALA A 100 1.62 13.56 -2.87
CA ALA A 100 0.81 14.77 -2.84
C ALA A 100 0.11 14.97 -4.20
N ILE A 101 -1.18 15.32 -4.18
CA ILE A 101 -1.92 15.64 -5.39
C ILE A 101 -1.32 16.94 -5.99
N GLN A 102 -1.07 16.97 -7.30
CA GLN A 102 -0.58 18.17 -7.97
C GLN A 102 -1.65 19.26 -7.98
N LEU A 103 -1.21 20.49 -7.90
CA LEU A 103 -2.08 21.65 -8.08
C LEU A 103 -2.64 21.68 -9.50
N PRO A 104 -3.86 22.20 -9.70
CA PRO A 104 -4.41 22.44 -11.03
C PRO A 104 -3.48 23.32 -11.88
N GLN A 105 -3.47 23.09 -13.19
CA GLN A 105 -2.54 23.80 -14.09
C GLN A 105 -2.79 25.31 -14.14
N ASP A 106 -4.02 25.74 -14.04
CA ASP A 106 -4.41 27.15 -13.99
C ASP A 106 -3.83 27.87 -12.77
N VAL A 107 -3.82 27.20 -11.60
CA VAL A 107 -3.22 27.72 -10.36
C VAL A 107 -1.70 27.84 -10.48
N ILE A 108 -1.05 26.87 -11.13
CA ILE A 108 0.40 26.90 -11.40
C ILE A 108 0.71 28.05 -12.38
N THR A 109 -0.09 28.21 -13.43
CA THR A 109 0.06 29.31 -14.40
C THR A 109 -0.16 30.66 -13.77
N ALA A 110 -0.99 30.77 -12.73
CA ALA A 110 -1.17 31.99 -11.94
C ALA A 110 0.01 32.30 -10.99
N GLY A 111 1.09 31.50 -11.03
CA GLY A 111 2.33 31.76 -10.29
C GLY A 111 2.49 30.99 -8.97
N VAL A 112 1.58 30.08 -8.64
CA VAL A 112 1.74 29.23 -7.46
C VAL A 112 2.72 28.10 -7.78
N LYS A 113 3.71 27.91 -6.89
CA LYS A 113 4.74 26.89 -7.05
C LYS A 113 4.12 25.48 -7.06
N PRO A 114 4.37 24.65 -8.08
CA PRO A 114 3.86 23.28 -8.12
C PRO A 114 4.46 22.41 -7.02
N ASN A 115 3.74 21.36 -6.63
CA ASN A 115 4.29 20.34 -5.75
C ASN A 115 5.49 19.64 -6.40
N PRO A 116 6.57 19.36 -5.66
CA PRO A 116 7.75 18.69 -6.20
C PRO A 116 7.39 17.36 -6.87
N ARG A 117 8.09 17.01 -7.94
CA ARG A 117 8.04 15.71 -8.61
C ARG A 117 9.46 15.20 -8.80
N ASN A 118 9.65 13.91 -8.57
CA ASN A 118 10.89 13.25 -8.96
C ASN A 118 10.76 12.92 -10.45
N ASN A 119 11.62 13.50 -11.25
CA ASN A 119 11.74 13.16 -12.66
C ASN A 119 12.56 11.89 -12.83
#